data_a077d06c3bfcb42eab6385cce6136c0f
#
_entry.id   a077d06c3bfcb42eab6385cce6136c0f
#
_cell.length_a   1.000
_cell.length_b   1.000
_cell.length_c   1.000
_cell.angle_alpha   90.00
_cell.angle_beta   90.00
_cell.angle_gamma   90.00
#
_symmetry.space_group_name_H-M   'P 1'
#
loop_
_entity.id
_entity.type
_entity.pdbx_description
1 polymer ?
#
loop_
_entity_poly.entity_id
_entity_poly.type
_entity_poly.pdbx_seq_one_letter_code
_entity_poly.pdbx_strand_id
1 'polypeptide(L)' 'MDAQKRSIVLEVESAIYIIEIKYKSAGKIALAQIKANGYYKPYLLRQKAIILLGINFNEVTRMIDDYDYEVYEDHLEA' A
#
# COMPACT_ATOMS: atom_id res chain seq x y z
N MET A 1 3.24 11.28 -16.28
CA MET A 1 1.99 10.88 -15.68
C MET A 1 1.86 9.37 -15.60
N ASP A 2 1.41 8.89 -14.49
CA ASP A 2 1.34 7.45 -14.28
C ASP A 2 -0.10 6.99 -14.29
N ALA A 3 -0.63 6.72 -15.48
CA ALA A 3 -2.00 6.22 -15.62
C ALA A 3 -2.10 4.75 -15.28
N GLN A 4 -0.95 4.12 -14.97
CA GLN A 4 -0.87 2.69 -14.72
C GLN A 4 -0.88 2.34 -13.24
N LYS A 5 -1.48 3.18 -12.43
CA LYS A 5 -1.50 2.90 -11.00
C LYS A 5 -2.80 3.35 -10.37
N ARG A 6 -3.12 2.72 -9.26
CA ARG A 6 -4.25 3.09 -8.42
C ARG A 6 -3.80 3.11 -6.99
N SER A 7 -4.28 4.09 -6.22
CA SER A 7 -3.98 4.19 -4.81
C SER A 7 -5.29 4.10 -4.04
N ILE A 8 -5.31 3.24 -3.04
CA ILE A 8 -6.51 2.98 -2.25
C ILE A 8 -6.15 3.03 -0.78
N VAL A 9 -6.98 3.70 0.01
CA VAL A 9 -6.84 3.67 1.46
C VAL A 9 -8.10 3.02 2.01
N LEU A 10 -7.90 1.98 2.80
CA LEU A 10 -9.01 1.26 3.42
C LEU A 10 -8.79 1.25 4.91
N GLU A 11 -9.67 1.91 5.64
CA GLU A 11 -9.57 1.96 7.09
C GLU A 11 -10.63 1.07 7.71
N VAL A 12 -10.18 0.15 8.55
CA VAL A 12 -11.08 -0.69 9.33
C VAL A 12 -10.81 -0.42 10.80
N GLU A 13 -11.52 -1.11 11.67
CA GLU A 13 -11.45 -0.81 13.09
C GLU A 13 -10.03 -0.91 13.66
N SER A 14 -9.29 -1.92 13.29
CA SER A 14 -7.99 -2.18 13.89
C SER A 14 -6.80 -1.87 12.98
N ALA A 15 -7.04 -1.49 11.74
CA ALA A 15 -5.95 -1.33 10.79
C ALA A 15 -6.32 -0.35 9.68
N ILE A 16 -5.29 0.20 9.07
CA ILE A 16 -5.43 1.03 7.89
C ILE A 16 -4.55 0.41 6.82
N TYR A 17 -5.14 0.10 5.67
CA TYR A 17 -4.42 -0.46 4.54
C TYR A 17 -4.20 0.64 3.52
N ILE A 18 -2.95 0.84 3.16
CA ILE A 18 -2.59 1.78 2.09
C ILE A 18 -2.07 0.93 0.96
N ILE A 19 -2.80 0.92 -0.14
CA ILE A 19 -2.57 -0.02 -1.22
C ILE A 19 -2.23 0.75 -2.49
N GLU A 20 -1.15 0.33 -3.13
CA GLU A 20 -0.76 0.86 -4.42
C GLU A 20 -0.81 -0.29 -5.41
N ILE A 21 -1.64 -0.16 -6.44
CA ILE A 21 -1.78 -1.17 -7.48
C ILE A 21 -1.12 -0.65 -8.73
N LYS A 22 -0.18 -1.40 -9.25
CA LYS A 22 0.46 -1.10 -10.52
C LYS A 22 0.16 -2.23 -11.50
N TYR A 23 0.22 -1.92 -12.76
CA TYR A 23 -0.21 -2.87 -13.78
C TYR A 23 0.93 -3.45 -14.59
N LYS A 24 2.12 -2.90 -14.44
CA LYS A 24 3.28 -3.41 -15.19
C LYS A 24 4.56 -3.20 -14.41
N SER A 25 4.46 -3.29 -13.09
CA SER A 25 5.62 -3.09 -12.22
C SER A 25 5.51 -4.04 -11.05
N ALA A 26 6.64 -4.52 -10.58
CA ALA A 26 6.67 -5.44 -9.45
C ALA A 26 6.04 -4.83 -8.21
N GLY A 27 5.46 -5.68 -7.37
CA GLY A 27 4.81 -5.22 -6.15
C GLY A 27 5.76 -4.47 -5.23
N LYS A 28 7.05 -4.85 -5.19
CA LYS A 28 8.01 -4.15 -4.35
C LYS A 28 8.25 -2.72 -4.83
N ILE A 29 8.09 -2.46 -6.13
CA ILE A 29 8.22 -1.12 -6.64
C ILE A 29 7.03 -0.28 -6.21
N ALA A 30 5.84 -0.87 -6.24
CA ALA A 30 4.64 -0.19 -5.75
C ALA A 30 4.78 0.13 -4.27
N LEU A 31 5.29 -0.81 -3.49
CA LEU A 31 5.50 -0.59 -2.06
C LEU A 31 6.49 0.53 -1.82
N ALA A 32 7.60 0.53 -2.57
CA ALA A 32 8.61 1.57 -2.44
C ALA A 32 8.01 2.94 -2.73
N GLN A 33 7.08 3.00 -3.67
CA GLN A 33 6.45 4.26 -4.03
C GLN A 33 5.55 4.78 -2.91
N ILE A 34 4.82 3.90 -2.24
CA ILE A 34 4.04 4.29 -1.07
C ILE A 34 4.94 4.93 -0.03
N LYS A 35 6.08 4.29 0.23
CA LYS A 35 7.01 4.78 1.24
C LYS A 35 7.64 6.10 0.82
N ALA A 36 8.05 6.21 -0.43
CA ALA A 36 8.70 7.42 -0.93
C ALA A 36 7.74 8.62 -0.90
N ASN A 37 6.48 8.39 -1.20
CA ASN A 37 5.49 9.46 -1.24
C ASN A 37 4.92 9.78 0.14
N GLY A 38 5.19 8.92 1.12
CA GLY A 38 4.73 9.18 2.47
C GLY A 38 3.23 9.13 2.64
N TYR A 39 2.54 8.32 1.85
CA TYR A 39 1.09 8.22 1.91
C TYR A 39 0.58 7.82 3.29
N TYR A 40 1.39 7.11 4.06
CA TYR A 40 0.99 6.61 5.37
C TYR A 40 1.07 7.67 6.46
N LYS A 41 1.81 8.74 6.23
CA LYS A 41 2.10 9.70 7.29
C LYS A 41 0.87 10.33 7.94
N PRO A 42 -0.17 10.71 7.16
CA PRO A 42 -1.35 11.31 7.80
C PRO A 42 -2.08 10.38 8.75
N TYR A 43 -1.81 9.09 8.68
CA TYR A 43 -2.54 8.10 9.48
C TYR A 43 -1.80 7.66 10.73
N LEU A 44 -0.60 8.18 10.95
CA LEU A 44 0.19 7.76 12.10
C LEU A 44 -0.47 8.09 13.43
N LEU A 45 -1.32 9.11 13.47
CA LEU A 45 -1.99 9.52 14.70
C LEU A 45 -3.22 8.70 15.01
N ARG A 46 -3.61 7.79 14.14
CA ARG A 46 -4.84 7.02 14.30
C ARG A 46 -4.73 5.89 15.30
N GLN A 47 -3.54 5.57 15.79
CA GLN A 47 -3.36 4.50 16.77
C GLN A 47 -3.84 3.16 16.25
N LYS A 48 -3.64 2.91 14.96
CA LYS A 48 -3.98 1.66 14.30
C LYS A 48 -2.77 1.14 13.57
N ALA A 49 -2.72 -0.17 13.38
CA ALA A 49 -1.66 -0.74 12.54
C ALA A 49 -1.84 -0.21 11.12
N ILE A 50 -0.75 0.12 10.47
CA ILE A 50 -0.79 0.60 9.09
C ILE A 50 -0.08 -0.43 8.24
N ILE A 51 -0.80 -0.96 7.26
CA ILE A 51 -0.26 -1.97 6.35
C ILE A 51 -0.08 -1.31 4.99
N LEU A 52 1.16 -1.28 4.52
CA LEU A 52 1.48 -0.78 3.18
C LEU A 52 1.54 -1.99 2.26
N LEU A 53 0.77 -1.96 1.19
CA LEU A 53 0.66 -3.11 0.29
C LEU A 53 0.85 -2.66 -1.15
N GLY A 54 1.89 -3.18 -1.79
CA GLY A 54 2.14 -2.92 -3.20
C GLY A 54 1.74 -4.14 -4.01
N ILE A 55 0.95 -3.95 -5.05
CA ILE A 55 0.39 -5.03 -5.85
C ILE A 55 0.74 -4.82 -7.31
N ASN A 56 1.19 -5.88 -7.97
CA ASN A 56 1.37 -5.92 -9.40
C ASN A 56 0.21 -6.72 -9.99
N PHE A 57 -0.75 -6.02 -10.59
CA PHE A 57 -1.95 -6.63 -11.13
C PHE A 57 -1.82 -6.81 -12.64
N ASN A 58 -2.16 -7.99 -13.14
CA ASN A 58 -2.08 -8.28 -14.57
C ASN A 58 -3.45 -8.07 -15.19
N GLU A 59 -3.55 -7.05 -16.04
CA GLU A 59 -4.81 -6.70 -16.66
C GLU A 59 -5.30 -7.75 -17.65
N VAL A 60 -4.39 -8.51 -18.23
CA VAL A 60 -4.75 -9.51 -19.23
C VAL A 60 -5.34 -10.74 -18.56
N THR A 61 -4.65 -11.25 -17.53
CA THR A 61 -5.10 -12.44 -16.83
C THR A 61 -6.10 -12.13 -15.73
N ARG A 62 -6.17 -10.86 -15.33
CA ARG A 62 -7.02 -10.40 -14.21
C ARG A 62 -6.60 -11.00 -12.89
N MET A 63 -5.30 -11.23 -12.74
CA MET A 63 -4.77 -11.84 -11.54
C MET A 63 -3.63 -11.01 -10.99
N ILE A 64 -3.33 -11.22 -9.72
CA ILE A 64 -2.18 -10.57 -9.08
C ILE A 64 -0.94 -11.38 -9.43
N ASP A 65 0.02 -10.74 -10.10
CA ASP A 65 1.28 -11.42 -10.45
C ASP A 65 2.20 -11.51 -9.25
N ASP A 66 2.27 -10.46 -8.45
CA ASP A 66 3.06 -10.48 -7.24
C ASP A 66 2.66 -9.30 -6.36
N TYR A 67 3.11 -9.33 -5.12
CA TYR A 67 2.84 -8.25 -4.19
C TYR A 67 3.95 -8.20 -3.15
N ASP A 68 4.02 -7.08 -2.43
CA ASP A 68 4.93 -6.93 -1.31
C ASP A 68 4.24 -6.04 -0.29
N TYR A 69 4.62 -6.17 0.97
CA TYR A 69 3.94 -5.40 1.99
C TYR A 69 4.87 -5.10 3.16
N GLU A 70 4.46 -4.15 3.97
CA GLU A 70 5.18 -3.79 5.17
C GLU A 70 4.17 -3.34 6.22
N VAL A 71 4.40 -3.72 7.46
CA VAL A 71 3.49 -3.37 8.55
C VAL A 71 4.18 -2.36 9.45
N TYR A 72 3.48 -1.25 9.74
CA TYR A 72 3.97 -0.21 10.64
C TYR A 72 3.19 -0.29 11.92
N GLU A 73 3.86 -0.59 13.02
CA GLU A 73 3.22 -0.67 14.33
C GLU A 73 3.92 0.16 15.39
N ASP A 74 5.04 0.76 15.06
CA ASP A 74 5.82 1.51 16.04
C ASP A 74 5.04 2.63 16.68
N HIS A 75 4.12 3.21 15.94
CA HIS A 75 3.33 4.34 16.44
C HIS A 75 2.22 3.92 17.38
N LEU A 76 2.06 2.62 17.62
CA LEU A 76 1.03 2.11 18.52
C LEU A 76 1.47 2.16 19.97
N GLU A 77 2.64 2.66 20.25
CA GLU A 77 3.15 2.79 21.60
C GLU A 77 2.18 3.47 22.49
N ALA A 78 1.95 2.93 23.60
CA ALA A 78 1.02 3.52 24.55
C ALA A 78 1.71 4.55 25.42
#